data_13ed572b8a45ce9a1a2424aa27a40a12
#
_entry.id   13ed572b8a45ce9a1a2424aa27a40a12
#
_cell.length_a   1.000
_cell.length_b   1.000
_cell.length_c   1.000
_cell.angle_alpha   90.00
_cell.angle_beta   90.00
_cell.angle_gamma   90.00
#
_symmetry.space_group_name_H-M   'P 1'
#
loop_
_entity.id
_entity.type
_entity.pdbx_description
1 polymer ?
#
loop_
_entity_poly.entity_id
_entity_poly.type
_entity_poly.pdbx_seq_one_letter_code
_entity_poly.pdbx_strand_id
1 'polypeptide(L)'
;GKPEQLQQAVVCLLAGGHLLLEDVPGGGKTTLAHAFAHSFGLQVSRVQFTADLMPSDLTGVAVFDRGSSEFVFHPGPLFAQVLLADEINRASPKTQSALLEAMEEQQVSVEGQTRALPQPFFVIATQNPLEQVGTYALPESQLDRFLMRISLGYPSRDAERDLLASNGRRSVADSLPAVINPAQLQALQQQVLAVHASEALLNYVLDLTEASRNGAWFVQGISPRAALALLRAAKAQALVCGRDFVAPDDVQAVLPQVI
;
A
#
# COMPACT_ATOMS: atom_id res chain seq x y z
N GLY A 1 -20.05 1.14 0.40
CA GLY A 1 -19.97 -0.10 0.92
C GLY A 1 -18.95 -1.08 0.38
N LYS A 2 -17.77 -1.20 1.03
CA LYS A 2 -16.76 -2.23 0.76
C LYS A 2 -16.09 -2.58 2.10
N PRO A 3 -16.82 -3.11 3.10
CA PRO A 3 -16.29 -3.28 4.46
C PRO A 3 -15.10 -4.24 4.51
N GLU A 4 -15.14 -5.33 3.75
CA GLU A 4 -14.05 -6.31 3.71
C GLU A 4 -12.76 -5.72 3.14
N GLN A 5 -12.84 -5.01 2.01
CA GLN A 5 -11.69 -4.36 1.37
C GLN A 5 -11.13 -3.24 2.25
N LEU A 6 -11.98 -2.51 2.97
CA LEU A 6 -11.55 -1.51 3.95
C LEU A 6 -10.80 -2.17 5.11
N GLN A 7 -11.32 -3.27 5.65
CA GLN A 7 -10.64 -4.03 6.71
C GLN A 7 -9.28 -4.54 6.25
N GLN A 8 -9.20 -5.10 5.05
CA GLN A 8 -7.93 -5.57 4.45
C GLN A 8 -6.91 -4.43 4.28
N ALA A 9 -7.37 -3.24 3.83
CA ALA A 9 -6.51 -2.07 3.73
C ALA A 9 -6.00 -1.60 5.11
N VAL A 10 -6.85 -1.67 6.15
CA VAL A 10 -6.46 -1.39 7.55
C VAL A 10 -5.44 -2.41 8.04
N VAL A 11 -5.66 -3.70 7.81
CA VAL A 11 -4.71 -4.77 8.13
C VAL A 11 -3.36 -4.53 7.46
N CYS A 12 -3.36 -4.16 6.17
CA CYS A 12 -2.15 -3.84 5.42
C CYS A 12 -1.38 -2.67 6.06
N LEU A 13 -2.07 -1.59 6.42
CA LEU A 13 -1.47 -0.42 7.09
C LEU A 13 -0.91 -0.77 8.47
N LEU A 14 -1.66 -1.50 9.28
CA LEU A 14 -1.24 -1.93 10.62
C LEU A 14 -0.06 -2.89 10.57
N ALA A 15 0.02 -3.72 9.56
CA ALA A 15 1.18 -4.57 9.29
C ALA A 15 2.41 -3.79 8.81
N GLY A 16 2.32 -2.47 8.61
CA GLY A 16 3.42 -1.63 8.12
C GLY A 16 3.81 -1.96 6.67
N GLY A 17 2.87 -2.48 5.87
CA GLY A 17 3.09 -2.81 4.46
C GLY A 17 2.51 -1.76 3.52
N HIS A 18 2.64 -2.01 2.21
CA HIS A 18 2.08 -1.18 1.14
C HIS A 18 1.00 -1.94 0.38
N LEU A 19 0.04 -1.22 -0.19
CA LEU A 19 -1.15 -1.77 -0.82
C LEU A 19 -1.13 -1.58 -2.34
N LEU A 20 -1.41 -2.66 -3.07
CA LEU A 20 -1.69 -2.60 -4.50
C LEU A 20 -3.20 -2.79 -4.75
N LEU A 21 -3.81 -1.84 -5.44
CA LEU A 21 -5.20 -1.93 -5.90
C LEU A 21 -5.23 -2.30 -7.38
N GLU A 22 -5.69 -3.50 -7.66
CA GLU A 22 -5.90 -3.97 -9.03
C GLU A 22 -7.38 -3.86 -9.39
N ASP A 23 -7.71 -2.88 -10.24
CA ASP A 23 -9.10 -2.62 -10.52
C ASP A 23 -9.33 -1.83 -11.80
N VAL A 24 -10.56 -1.92 -12.30
CA VAL A 24 -11.01 -1.10 -13.43
C VAL A 24 -11.07 0.38 -13.04
N PRO A 25 -10.99 1.31 -14.00
CA PRO A 25 -11.16 2.73 -13.76
C PRO A 25 -12.52 3.07 -13.12
N GLY A 26 -12.54 4.05 -12.22
CA GLY A 26 -13.80 4.51 -11.61
C GLY A 26 -14.24 3.77 -10.35
N GLY A 27 -13.51 2.76 -9.86
CA GLY A 27 -13.84 1.95 -8.68
C GLY A 27 -13.74 2.66 -7.31
N GLY A 28 -13.45 3.97 -7.27
CA GLY A 28 -13.37 4.74 -6.01
C GLY A 28 -12.01 4.70 -5.31
N LYS A 29 -10.94 4.29 -6.00
CA LYS A 29 -9.57 4.18 -5.45
C LYS A 29 -9.08 5.47 -4.80
N THR A 30 -9.26 6.60 -5.46
CA THR A 30 -8.88 7.92 -4.92
C THR A 30 -9.69 8.27 -3.67
N THR A 31 -11.00 7.99 -3.67
CA THR A 31 -11.88 8.20 -2.50
C THR A 31 -11.43 7.35 -1.32
N LEU A 32 -11.05 6.09 -1.56
CA LEU A 32 -10.51 5.19 -0.54
C LEU A 32 -9.23 5.77 0.09
N ALA A 33 -8.26 6.19 -0.74
CA ALA A 33 -7.00 6.72 -0.25
C ALA A 33 -7.17 8.00 0.59
N HIS A 34 -8.04 8.93 0.15
CA HIS A 34 -8.36 10.13 0.91
C HIS A 34 -9.09 9.81 2.21
N ALA A 35 -10.14 8.98 2.17
CA ALA A 35 -10.87 8.58 3.37
C ALA A 35 -9.94 7.91 4.38
N PHE A 36 -9.02 7.07 3.89
CA PHE A 36 -8.03 6.39 4.70
C PHE A 36 -7.07 7.37 5.37
N ALA A 37 -6.44 8.26 4.60
CA ALA A 37 -5.52 9.26 5.13
C ALA A 37 -6.20 10.17 6.16
N HIS A 38 -7.40 10.66 5.88
CA HIS A 38 -8.15 11.49 6.82
C HIS A 38 -8.51 10.76 8.11
N SER A 39 -8.98 9.51 8.02
CA SER A 39 -9.34 8.73 9.21
C SER A 39 -8.16 8.47 10.15
N PHE A 40 -6.94 8.40 9.62
CA PHE A 40 -5.72 8.17 10.40
C PHE A 40 -4.91 9.47 10.66
N GLY A 41 -5.45 10.63 10.32
CA GLY A 41 -4.78 11.93 10.51
C GLY A 41 -3.46 12.05 9.75
N LEU A 42 -3.33 11.38 8.58
CA LEU A 42 -2.12 11.33 7.78
C LEU A 42 -2.16 12.35 6.63
N GLN A 43 -1.00 12.90 6.31
CA GLN A 43 -0.84 13.73 5.12
C GLN A 43 -0.82 12.86 3.87
N VAL A 44 -1.65 13.21 2.89
CA VAL A 44 -1.77 12.49 1.62
C VAL A 44 -1.18 13.31 0.47
N SER A 45 -0.46 12.63 -0.42
CA SER A 45 -0.08 13.12 -1.73
C SER A 45 -0.60 12.16 -2.80
N ARG A 46 -0.96 12.70 -3.96
CA ARG A 46 -1.40 11.91 -5.11
C ARG A 46 -0.53 12.21 -6.31
N VAL A 47 -0.08 11.15 -6.97
CA VAL A 47 0.68 11.22 -8.22
C VAL A 47 0.02 10.34 -9.25
N GLN A 48 -0.28 10.89 -10.43
CA GLN A 48 -0.67 10.14 -11.61
C GLN A 48 0.60 9.71 -12.34
N PHE A 49 0.80 8.42 -12.47
CA PHE A 49 1.94 7.87 -13.18
C PHE A 49 1.68 7.92 -14.69
N THR A 50 2.66 8.49 -15.43
CA THR A 50 2.64 8.68 -16.88
C THR A 50 3.98 8.27 -17.45
N ALA A 51 4.04 8.05 -18.76
CA ALA A 51 5.27 7.59 -19.42
C ALA A 51 6.43 8.59 -19.33
N ASP A 52 6.13 9.87 -19.19
CA ASP A 52 7.08 11.00 -19.07
C ASP A 52 7.47 11.34 -17.63
N LEU A 53 6.81 10.73 -16.61
CA LEU A 53 7.13 10.95 -15.20
C LEU A 53 8.57 10.47 -14.89
N MET A 54 9.37 11.35 -14.31
CA MET A 54 10.75 11.06 -13.94
C MET A 54 10.88 10.69 -12.44
N PRO A 55 11.92 9.95 -12.05
CA PRO A 55 12.21 9.69 -10.63
C PRO A 55 12.30 10.94 -9.76
N SER A 56 12.89 12.02 -10.29
CA SER A 56 13.00 13.31 -9.61
C SER A 56 11.65 13.96 -9.28
N ASP A 57 10.62 13.67 -10.08
CA ASP A 57 9.27 14.17 -9.82
C ASP A 57 8.66 13.52 -8.57
N LEU A 58 9.14 12.34 -8.20
CA LEU A 58 8.76 11.62 -6.99
C LEU A 58 9.63 11.99 -5.79
N THR A 59 10.96 12.02 -5.97
CA THR A 59 11.93 12.20 -4.88
C THR A 59 12.14 13.66 -4.51
N GLY A 60 11.83 14.59 -5.42
CA GLY A 60 12.19 15.99 -5.29
C GLY A 60 13.55 16.31 -5.90
N VAL A 61 13.89 17.59 -5.91
CA VAL A 61 15.08 18.15 -6.55
C VAL A 61 15.73 19.19 -5.67
N ALA A 62 17.05 19.35 -5.77
CA ALA A 62 17.75 20.50 -5.22
C ALA A 62 17.86 21.59 -6.31
N VAL A 63 17.41 22.79 -5.98
CA VAL A 63 17.41 23.96 -6.86
C VAL A 63 18.37 25.00 -6.29
N PHE A 64 19.22 25.56 -7.14
CA PHE A 64 20.10 26.64 -6.73
C PHE A 64 19.32 27.92 -6.45
N ASP A 65 19.29 28.34 -5.19
CA ASP A 65 18.70 29.61 -4.79
C ASP A 65 19.73 30.74 -4.93
N ARG A 66 19.45 31.67 -5.83
CA ARG A 66 20.33 32.84 -6.05
C ARG A 66 20.37 33.80 -4.87
N GLY A 67 19.34 33.82 -4.02
CA GLY A 67 19.26 34.71 -2.88
C GLY A 67 20.20 34.30 -1.75
N SER A 68 20.23 32.99 -1.45
CA SER A 68 21.12 32.39 -0.45
C SER A 68 22.44 31.91 -1.02
N SER A 69 22.58 31.80 -2.35
CA SER A 69 23.73 31.19 -3.04
C SER A 69 23.96 29.73 -2.64
N GLU A 70 22.90 29.02 -2.29
CA GLU A 70 22.93 27.62 -1.83
C GLU A 70 21.94 26.76 -2.64
N PHE A 71 22.17 25.43 -2.64
CA PHE A 71 21.19 24.48 -3.16
C PHE A 71 20.13 24.19 -2.09
N VAL A 72 18.88 24.51 -2.40
CA VAL A 72 17.71 24.26 -1.55
C VAL A 72 16.98 23.03 -2.06
N PHE A 73 16.77 22.05 -1.21
CA PHE A 73 16.02 20.85 -1.54
C PHE A 73 14.50 21.13 -1.50
N HIS A 74 13.84 20.84 -2.61
CA HIS A 74 12.39 20.85 -2.72
C HIS A 74 11.89 19.40 -2.66
N PRO A 75 11.26 18.97 -1.55
CA PRO A 75 10.79 17.61 -1.39
C PRO A 75 9.69 17.28 -2.41
N GLY A 76 9.76 16.08 -2.98
CA GLY A 76 8.76 15.54 -3.88
C GLY A 76 7.59 14.87 -3.14
N PRO A 77 6.63 14.31 -3.88
CA PRO A 77 5.44 13.66 -3.34
C PRO A 77 5.70 12.49 -2.39
N LEU A 78 6.87 11.85 -2.46
CA LEU A 78 7.28 10.78 -1.53
C LEU A 78 7.39 11.25 -0.08
N PHE A 79 7.52 12.56 0.17
CA PHE A 79 7.60 13.10 1.52
C PHE A 79 6.23 13.32 2.18
N ALA A 80 5.18 12.67 1.68
CA ALA A 80 3.90 12.54 2.37
C ALA A 80 3.82 11.19 3.11
N GLN A 81 2.96 11.13 4.15
CA GLN A 81 2.76 9.89 4.92
C GLN A 81 1.95 8.84 4.16
N VAL A 82 1.02 9.28 3.31
CA VAL A 82 0.28 8.42 2.38
C VAL A 82 0.53 8.90 0.97
N LEU A 83 1.06 8.05 0.12
CA LEU A 83 1.19 8.30 -1.30
C LEU A 83 0.15 7.46 -2.06
N LEU A 84 -0.74 8.13 -2.80
CA LEU A 84 -1.56 7.48 -3.82
C LEU A 84 -0.83 7.54 -5.17
N ALA A 85 -0.29 6.41 -5.59
CA ALA A 85 0.40 6.23 -6.87
C ALA A 85 -0.58 5.65 -7.90
N ASP A 86 -1.26 6.53 -8.65
CA ASP A 86 -2.26 6.12 -9.64
C ASP A 86 -1.60 5.61 -10.93
N GLU A 87 -2.04 4.41 -11.39
CA GLU A 87 -1.62 3.78 -12.65
C GLU A 87 -0.10 3.57 -12.74
N ILE A 88 0.49 2.97 -11.70
CA ILE A 88 1.94 2.76 -11.57
C ILE A 88 2.56 2.09 -12.80
N ASN A 89 1.83 1.21 -13.48
CA ASN A 89 2.26 0.50 -14.68
C ASN A 89 2.37 1.39 -15.94
N ARG A 90 1.96 2.66 -15.89
CA ARG A 90 2.14 3.62 -17.01
C ARG A 90 3.50 4.32 -16.99
N ALA A 91 4.17 4.40 -15.86
CA ALA A 91 5.49 5.02 -15.79
C ALA A 91 6.60 4.07 -16.24
N SER A 92 7.73 4.66 -16.63
CA SER A 92 8.91 3.91 -17.01
C SER A 92 9.41 2.99 -15.87
N PRO A 93 10.08 1.86 -16.17
CA PRO A 93 10.67 0.99 -15.15
C PRO A 93 11.62 1.73 -14.20
N LYS A 94 12.30 2.78 -14.65
CA LYS A 94 13.19 3.61 -13.82
C LYS A 94 12.40 4.36 -12.75
N THR A 95 11.26 4.92 -13.10
CA THR A 95 10.39 5.66 -12.18
C THR A 95 9.69 4.70 -11.21
N GLN A 96 9.23 3.54 -11.70
CA GLN A 96 8.70 2.48 -10.84
C GLN A 96 9.73 2.03 -9.80
N SER A 97 10.99 1.78 -10.23
CA SER A 97 12.07 1.37 -9.33
C SER A 97 12.35 2.40 -8.23
N ALA A 98 12.31 3.69 -8.55
CA ALA A 98 12.50 4.75 -7.55
C ALA A 98 11.42 4.75 -6.46
N LEU A 99 10.14 4.53 -6.83
CA LEU A 99 9.07 4.35 -5.85
C LEU A 99 9.27 3.10 -5.00
N LEU A 100 9.57 1.97 -5.64
CA LEU A 100 9.71 0.69 -4.97
C LEU A 100 10.94 0.66 -4.03
N GLU A 101 12.02 1.35 -4.39
CA GLU A 101 13.18 1.53 -3.50
C GLU A 101 12.80 2.38 -2.28
N ALA A 102 12.10 3.50 -2.49
CA ALA A 102 11.61 4.34 -1.40
C ALA A 102 10.68 3.59 -0.43
N MET A 103 9.84 2.69 -0.95
CA MET A 103 8.97 1.82 -0.14
C MET A 103 9.77 0.86 0.75
N GLU A 104 10.86 0.31 0.24
CA GLU A 104 11.67 -0.68 0.95
C GLU A 104 12.63 -0.01 1.95
N GLU A 105 13.35 1.01 1.50
CA GLU A 105 14.39 1.68 2.28
C GLU A 105 13.84 2.75 3.24
N GLN A 106 12.59 3.20 3.02
CA GLN A 106 11.94 4.29 3.76
C GLN A 106 12.77 5.59 3.78
N GLN A 107 13.58 5.76 2.75
CA GLN A 107 14.43 6.91 2.52
C GLN A 107 14.69 7.10 1.02
N VAL A 108 15.13 8.28 0.65
CA VAL A 108 15.55 8.61 -0.72
C VAL A 108 16.92 9.28 -0.70
N SER A 109 17.73 9.01 -1.73
CA SER A 109 19.02 9.67 -1.91
C SER A 109 18.95 10.62 -3.09
N VAL A 110 19.15 11.92 -2.83
CA VAL A 110 19.18 12.98 -3.85
C VAL A 110 20.48 13.74 -3.71
N GLU A 111 21.24 13.81 -4.79
CA GLU A 111 22.54 14.51 -4.84
C GLU A 111 23.53 14.10 -3.73
N GLY A 112 23.59 12.80 -3.46
CA GLY A 112 24.49 12.22 -2.45
C GLY A 112 24.03 12.43 -1.00
N GLN A 113 22.87 13.04 -0.77
CA GLN A 113 22.28 13.18 0.55
C GLN A 113 21.10 12.21 0.72
N THR A 114 21.14 11.39 1.75
CA THR A 114 20.05 10.50 2.13
C THR A 114 19.07 11.23 3.05
N ARG A 115 17.79 11.15 2.72
CA ARG A 115 16.69 11.79 3.46
C ARG A 115 15.67 10.75 3.83
N ALA A 116 15.37 10.61 5.12
CA ALA A 116 14.33 9.72 5.62
C ALA A 116 12.95 10.21 5.18
N LEU A 117 12.06 9.26 4.85
CA LEU A 117 10.67 9.54 4.56
C LEU A 117 9.87 9.73 5.88
N PRO A 118 8.75 10.47 5.84
CA PRO A 118 7.87 10.62 7.00
C PRO A 118 7.35 9.27 7.52
N GLN A 119 7.20 9.15 8.82
CA GLN A 119 6.65 7.95 9.44
C GLN A 119 5.27 8.22 10.06
N PRO A 120 4.30 7.30 9.92
CA PRO A 120 4.34 6.10 9.07
C PRO A 120 4.35 6.48 7.57
N PHE A 121 5.01 5.67 6.73
CA PHE A 121 4.99 5.82 5.27
C PHE A 121 4.17 4.70 4.63
N PHE A 122 3.13 5.04 3.90
CA PHE A 122 2.20 4.08 3.30
C PHE A 122 1.91 4.43 1.84
N VAL A 123 2.15 3.49 0.94
CA VAL A 123 1.85 3.63 -0.49
C VAL A 123 0.60 2.83 -0.81
N ILE A 124 -0.34 3.48 -1.47
CA ILE A 124 -1.47 2.86 -2.16
C ILE A 124 -1.20 3.03 -3.65
N ALA A 125 -0.71 1.98 -4.30
CA ALA A 125 -0.53 1.98 -5.73
C ALA A 125 -1.76 1.42 -6.42
N THR A 126 -2.05 1.91 -7.63
CA THR A 126 -3.13 1.36 -8.45
C THR A 126 -2.57 0.88 -9.79
N GLN A 127 -3.13 -0.20 -10.30
CA GLN A 127 -2.92 -0.62 -11.67
C GLN A 127 -4.22 -1.14 -12.28
N ASN A 128 -4.33 -1.02 -13.61
CA ASN A 128 -5.41 -1.63 -14.36
C ASN A 128 -4.84 -2.87 -15.09
N PRO A 129 -5.19 -4.08 -14.66
CA PRO A 129 -4.64 -5.30 -15.25
C PRO A 129 -5.09 -5.52 -16.70
N LEU A 130 -6.19 -4.88 -17.14
CA LEU A 130 -6.74 -5.03 -18.49
C LEU A 130 -6.08 -4.08 -19.50
N GLU A 131 -5.41 -3.03 -19.03
CA GLU A 131 -4.79 -2.03 -19.91
C GLU A 131 -3.33 -2.38 -20.16
N GLN A 132 -3.06 -2.94 -21.35
CA GLN A 132 -1.73 -3.40 -21.73
C GLN A 132 -1.00 -2.45 -22.70
N VAL A 133 -1.73 -1.59 -23.40
CA VAL A 133 -1.14 -0.69 -24.40
C VAL A 133 -0.51 0.52 -23.70
N GLY A 134 0.78 0.74 -23.96
CA GLY A 134 1.51 1.86 -23.36
C GLY A 134 1.80 1.70 -21.88
N THR A 135 1.84 0.45 -21.38
CA THR A 135 2.15 0.14 -19.99
C THR A 135 3.41 -0.72 -19.86
N TYR A 136 4.03 -0.65 -18.69
CA TYR A 136 5.16 -1.47 -18.26
C TYR A 136 4.72 -2.31 -17.06
N ALA A 137 4.46 -3.58 -17.28
CA ALA A 137 4.07 -4.49 -16.21
C ALA A 137 5.16 -4.58 -15.14
N LEU A 138 4.76 -4.59 -13.87
CA LEU A 138 5.69 -4.85 -12.76
C LEU A 138 6.05 -6.35 -12.76
N PRO A 139 7.35 -6.69 -12.73
CA PRO A 139 7.79 -8.07 -12.50
C PRO A 139 7.34 -8.57 -11.12
N GLU A 140 7.19 -9.89 -10.96
CA GLU A 140 6.80 -10.52 -9.69
C GLU A 140 7.70 -10.10 -8.51
N SER A 141 9.01 -9.99 -8.73
CA SER A 141 9.97 -9.53 -7.71
C SER A 141 9.75 -8.09 -7.23
N GLN A 142 9.02 -7.29 -8.01
CA GLN A 142 8.62 -5.94 -7.66
C GLN A 142 7.24 -5.92 -7.00
N LEU A 143 6.33 -6.79 -7.44
CA LEU A 143 5.03 -7.00 -6.80
C LEU A 143 5.18 -7.49 -5.35
N ASP A 144 6.19 -8.30 -5.05
CA ASP A 144 6.56 -8.77 -3.71
C ASP A 144 6.84 -7.64 -2.68
N ARG A 145 6.99 -6.39 -3.15
CA ARG A 145 7.17 -5.22 -2.25
C ARG A 145 5.85 -4.67 -1.71
N PHE A 146 4.74 -5.06 -2.32
CA PHE A 146 3.41 -4.80 -1.78
C PHE A 146 3.03 -5.93 -0.82
N LEU A 147 2.58 -5.54 0.38
CA LEU A 147 2.15 -6.52 1.38
C LEU A 147 0.85 -7.21 0.97
N MET A 148 -0.07 -6.46 0.38
CA MET A 148 -1.37 -6.96 -0.04
C MET A 148 -1.75 -6.41 -1.41
N ARG A 149 -2.47 -7.25 -2.16
CA ARG A 149 -3.12 -6.92 -3.41
C ARG A 149 -4.63 -7.09 -3.24
N ILE A 150 -5.39 -6.04 -3.50
CA ILE A 150 -6.85 -6.00 -3.27
C ILE A 150 -7.54 -5.50 -4.54
N SER A 151 -8.68 -6.12 -4.87
CA SER A 151 -9.62 -5.61 -5.86
C SER A 151 -10.84 -5.02 -5.18
N LEU A 152 -11.21 -3.79 -5.53
CA LEU A 152 -12.45 -3.17 -5.05
C LEU A 152 -13.66 -3.67 -5.83
N GLY A 153 -13.48 -4.04 -7.10
CA GLY A 153 -14.55 -4.42 -8.00
C GLY A 153 -15.57 -3.29 -8.24
N TYR A 154 -16.60 -3.59 -8.95
CA TYR A 154 -17.68 -2.63 -9.18
C TYR A 154 -18.46 -2.33 -7.90
N PRO A 155 -19.01 -1.10 -7.76
CA PRO A 155 -19.92 -0.78 -6.66
C PRO A 155 -21.15 -1.70 -6.69
N SER A 156 -21.81 -1.87 -5.55
CA SER A 156 -23.12 -2.51 -5.52
C SER A 156 -24.15 -1.62 -6.23
N ARG A 157 -25.23 -2.22 -6.70
CA ARG A 157 -26.33 -1.48 -7.36
C ARG A 157 -26.84 -0.30 -6.52
N ASP A 158 -26.94 -0.47 -5.21
CA ASP A 158 -27.38 0.60 -4.31
C ASP A 158 -26.34 1.72 -4.20
N ALA A 159 -25.04 1.38 -4.11
CA ALA A 159 -23.97 2.36 -4.11
C ALA A 159 -23.85 3.11 -5.46
N GLU A 160 -24.07 2.43 -6.59
CA GLU A 160 -24.15 3.10 -7.90
C GLU A 160 -25.34 4.06 -7.98
N ARG A 161 -26.49 3.63 -7.48
CA ARG A 161 -27.68 4.47 -7.40
C ARG A 161 -27.43 5.74 -6.58
N ASP A 162 -26.77 5.62 -5.44
CA ASP A 162 -26.40 6.76 -4.59
C ASP A 162 -25.42 7.69 -5.29
N LEU A 163 -24.44 7.15 -6.03
CA LEU A 163 -23.52 7.94 -6.85
C LEU A 163 -24.25 8.73 -7.94
N LEU A 164 -25.20 8.11 -8.63
CA LEU A 164 -26.01 8.77 -9.65
C LEU A 164 -26.90 9.86 -9.03
N ALA A 165 -27.52 9.59 -7.88
CA ALA A 165 -28.36 10.56 -7.18
C ALA A 165 -27.58 11.77 -6.64
N SER A 166 -26.33 11.56 -6.23
CA SER A 166 -25.46 12.62 -5.69
C SER A 166 -24.74 13.46 -6.75
N ASN A 167 -24.98 13.23 -8.04
CA ASN A 167 -24.25 13.87 -9.15
C ASN A 167 -22.71 13.78 -9.00
N GLY A 168 -22.21 12.69 -8.43
CA GLY A 168 -20.77 12.47 -8.25
C GLY A 168 -20.09 13.41 -7.24
N ARG A 169 -20.84 14.02 -6.32
CA ARG A 169 -20.26 14.90 -5.29
C ARG A 169 -19.33 14.11 -4.37
N ARG A 170 -18.05 14.46 -4.40
CA ARG A 170 -16.94 13.85 -3.68
C ARG A 170 -16.93 14.06 -2.15
N SER A 171 -17.96 14.57 -1.52
CA SER A 171 -17.86 15.29 -0.26
C SER A 171 -17.73 14.47 1.03
N VAL A 172 -17.87 13.15 1.02
CA VAL A 172 -17.90 12.39 2.29
C VAL A 172 -16.49 12.05 2.80
N ALA A 173 -15.55 11.77 1.90
CA ALA A 173 -14.19 11.37 2.31
C ALA A 173 -13.41 12.52 2.96
N ASP A 174 -13.58 13.75 2.45
CA ASP A 174 -12.87 14.94 2.94
C ASP A 174 -13.44 15.49 4.26
N SER A 175 -14.64 15.03 4.66
CA SER A 175 -15.31 15.45 5.90
C SER A 175 -15.18 14.45 7.04
N LEU A 176 -14.49 13.31 6.84
CA LEU A 176 -14.28 12.32 7.89
C LEU A 176 -13.34 12.88 8.96
N PRO A 177 -13.72 12.82 10.24
CA PRO A 177 -12.80 13.20 11.32
C PRO A 177 -11.69 12.14 11.44
N ALA A 178 -10.50 12.57 11.87
CA ALA A 178 -9.45 11.63 12.25
C ALA A 178 -9.90 10.83 13.48
N VAL A 179 -9.83 9.50 13.38
CA VAL A 179 -10.17 8.58 14.48
C VAL A 179 -8.97 8.38 15.39
N ILE A 180 -7.77 8.35 14.80
CA ILE A 180 -6.49 8.24 15.51
C ILE A 180 -5.47 9.19 14.85
N ASN A 181 -4.39 9.47 15.55
CA ASN A 181 -3.28 10.27 15.04
C ASN A 181 -2.09 9.39 14.60
N PRO A 182 -1.08 9.95 13.89
CA PRO A 182 0.08 9.17 13.40
C PRO A 182 0.85 8.44 14.53
N ALA A 183 0.99 9.03 15.72
CA ALA A 183 1.69 8.39 16.83
C ALA A 183 0.91 7.17 17.36
N GLN A 184 -0.41 7.26 17.44
CA GLN A 184 -1.27 6.14 17.81
C GLN A 184 -1.20 5.03 16.78
N LEU A 185 -1.17 5.36 15.48
CA LEU A 185 -1.00 4.38 14.42
C LEU A 185 0.35 3.64 14.56
N GLN A 186 1.45 4.35 14.80
CA GLN A 186 2.75 3.73 15.03
C GLN A 186 2.73 2.81 16.28
N ALA A 187 2.06 3.23 17.35
CA ALA A 187 1.91 2.38 18.53
C ALA A 187 1.14 1.09 18.22
N LEU A 188 0.08 1.15 17.40
CA LEU A 188 -0.64 -0.03 16.94
C LEU A 188 0.24 -0.94 16.06
N GLN A 189 1.06 -0.36 15.17
CA GLN A 189 2.03 -1.14 14.37
C GLN A 189 3.04 -1.88 15.26
N GLN A 190 3.50 -1.27 16.33
CA GLN A 190 4.37 -1.94 17.32
C GLN A 190 3.61 -3.06 18.05
N GLN A 191 2.34 -2.87 18.40
CA GLN A 191 1.51 -3.92 18.99
C GLN A 191 1.35 -5.12 18.04
N VAL A 192 1.18 -4.90 16.73
CA VAL A 192 1.15 -5.99 15.75
C VAL A 192 2.40 -6.85 15.82
N LEU A 193 3.58 -6.25 15.96
CA LEU A 193 4.83 -7.02 16.07
C LEU A 193 4.85 -7.91 17.33
N ALA A 194 4.22 -7.44 18.41
CA ALA A 194 4.15 -8.14 19.69
C ALA A 194 3.08 -9.27 19.73
N VAL A 195 2.15 -9.32 18.76
CA VAL A 195 1.16 -10.41 18.68
C VAL A 195 1.86 -11.76 18.61
N HIS A 196 1.47 -12.68 19.48
CA HIS A 196 2.12 -13.98 19.62
C HIS A 196 1.79 -14.91 18.44
N ALA A 197 2.81 -15.56 17.90
CA ALA A 197 2.68 -16.68 16.95
C ALA A 197 3.34 -17.92 17.55
N SER A 198 2.56 -18.97 17.79
CA SER A 198 3.07 -20.22 18.34
C SER A 198 3.93 -20.98 17.32
N GLU A 199 4.80 -21.89 17.79
CA GLU A 199 5.58 -22.76 16.89
C GLU A 199 4.67 -23.58 15.96
N ALA A 200 3.52 -24.04 16.44
CA ALA A 200 2.54 -24.75 15.62
C ALA A 200 2.01 -23.87 14.47
N LEU A 201 1.76 -22.59 14.74
CA LEU A 201 1.35 -21.64 13.70
C LEU A 201 2.48 -21.35 12.70
N LEU A 202 3.71 -21.20 13.18
CA LEU A 202 4.87 -21.01 12.28
C LEU A 202 5.05 -22.22 11.36
N ASN A 203 4.92 -23.44 11.89
CA ASN A 203 4.95 -24.65 11.08
C ASN A 203 3.80 -24.69 10.06
N TYR A 204 2.59 -24.29 10.45
CA TYR A 204 1.46 -24.19 9.52
C TYR A 204 1.74 -23.23 8.35
N VAL A 205 2.34 -22.06 8.61
CA VAL A 205 2.74 -21.10 7.55
C VAL A 205 3.84 -21.69 6.67
N LEU A 206 4.79 -22.44 7.25
CA LEU A 206 5.84 -23.14 6.50
C LEU A 206 5.25 -24.24 5.61
N ASP A 207 4.32 -25.04 6.13
CA ASP A 207 3.64 -26.10 5.37
C ASP A 207 2.88 -25.52 4.16
N LEU A 208 2.18 -24.39 4.34
CA LEU A 208 1.53 -23.66 3.24
C LEU A 208 2.55 -23.20 2.20
N THR A 209 3.69 -22.65 2.66
CA THR A 209 4.76 -22.18 1.79
C THR A 209 5.37 -23.32 0.99
N GLU A 210 5.66 -24.45 1.63
CA GLU A 210 6.19 -25.64 0.96
C GLU A 210 5.19 -26.24 -0.01
N ALA A 211 3.93 -26.34 0.37
CA ALA A 211 2.86 -26.83 -0.51
C ALA A 211 2.73 -25.98 -1.77
N SER A 212 2.87 -24.65 -1.64
CA SER A 212 2.83 -23.74 -2.79
C SER A 212 4.00 -23.92 -3.76
N ARG A 213 5.19 -24.32 -3.25
CA ARG A 213 6.41 -24.52 -4.04
C ARG A 213 6.47 -25.89 -4.72
N ASN A 214 5.95 -26.90 -4.04
CA ASN A 214 6.04 -28.31 -4.46
C ASN A 214 4.79 -28.78 -5.21
N GLY A 215 3.71 -28.02 -5.20
CA GLY A 215 2.44 -28.36 -5.84
C GLY A 215 2.37 -27.90 -7.31
N ALA A 216 1.59 -28.62 -8.12
CA ALA A 216 1.29 -28.24 -9.49
C ALA A 216 0.26 -27.09 -9.63
N TRP A 217 -0.16 -26.52 -8.49
CA TRP A 217 -1.24 -25.54 -8.41
C TRP A 217 -0.81 -24.10 -8.70
N PHE A 218 0.48 -23.81 -8.51
CA PHE A 218 1.03 -22.46 -8.68
C PHE A 218 2.16 -22.48 -9.72
N VAL A 219 2.21 -21.45 -10.54
CA VAL A 219 3.31 -21.25 -11.50
C VAL A 219 4.60 -20.90 -10.74
N GLN A 220 4.46 -20.16 -9.65
CA GLN A 220 5.54 -19.79 -8.73
C GLN A 220 5.03 -19.94 -7.28
N GLY A 221 5.83 -20.57 -6.41
CA GLY A 221 5.48 -20.72 -5.00
C GLY A 221 5.76 -19.45 -4.21
N ILE A 222 5.21 -19.40 -2.99
CA ILE A 222 5.37 -18.29 -2.04
C ILE A 222 6.85 -18.04 -1.77
N SER A 223 7.32 -16.78 -1.97
CA SER A 223 8.67 -16.37 -1.64
C SER A 223 8.88 -16.31 -0.11
N PRO A 224 10.13 -16.37 0.39
CA PRO A 224 10.39 -16.15 1.83
C PRO A 224 9.88 -14.77 2.30
N ARG A 225 9.93 -13.76 1.43
CA ARG A 225 9.42 -12.42 1.72
C ARG A 225 7.89 -12.42 1.85
N ALA A 226 7.19 -13.09 0.93
CA ALA A 226 5.74 -13.25 0.99
C ALA A 226 5.30 -14.08 2.21
N ALA A 227 6.07 -15.10 2.64
CA ALA A 227 5.78 -15.83 3.86
C ALA A 227 5.90 -14.95 5.12
N LEU A 228 6.91 -14.07 5.19
CA LEU A 228 7.03 -13.08 6.25
C LEU A 228 5.90 -12.05 6.20
N ALA A 229 5.52 -11.61 5.01
CA ALA A 229 4.40 -10.70 4.79
C ALA A 229 3.08 -11.34 5.26
N LEU A 230 2.85 -12.62 4.95
CA LEU A 230 1.69 -13.38 5.37
C LEU A 230 1.58 -13.45 6.90
N LEU A 231 2.68 -13.80 7.58
CA LEU A 231 2.68 -13.84 9.06
C LEU A 231 2.40 -12.45 9.64
N ARG A 232 3.00 -11.39 9.08
CA ARG A 232 2.80 -10.01 9.55
C ARG A 232 1.35 -9.56 9.34
N ALA A 233 0.77 -9.87 8.18
CA ALA A 233 -0.64 -9.59 7.89
C ALA A 233 -1.58 -10.36 8.82
N ALA A 234 -1.31 -11.64 9.11
CA ALA A 234 -2.08 -12.46 10.04
C ALA A 234 -2.02 -11.91 11.48
N LYS A 235 -0.86 -11.41 11.92
CA LYS A 235 -0.73 -10.71 13.22
C LYS A 235 -1.59 -9.45 13.28
N ALA A 236 -1.59 -8.64 12.22
CA ALA A 236 -2.43 -7.45 12.13
C ALA A 236 -3.91 -7.81 12.11
N GLN A 237 -4.30 -8.88 11.41
CA GLN A 237 -5.66 -9.41 11.40
C GLN A 237 -6.11 -9.84 12.80
N ALA A 238 -5.28 -10.58 13.54
CA ALA A 238 -5.55 -10.99 14.91
C ALA A 238 -5.79 -9.77 15.83
N LEU A 239 -4.92 -8.72 15.71
CA LEU A 239 -5.08 -7.50 16.49
C LEU A 239 -6.40 -6.76 16.16
N VAL A 240 -6.77 -6.66 14.88
CA VAL A 240 -8.05 -6.08 14.45
C VAL A 240 -9.24 -6.84 15.03
N CYS A 241 -9.11 -8.16 15.20
CA CYS A 241 -10.09 -9.02 15.87
C CYS A 241 -10.00 -8.98 17.42
N GLY A 242 -9.17 -8.11 18.00
CA GLY A 242 -9.03 -7.93 19.45
C GLY A 242 -8.27 -9.05 20.15
N ARG A 243 -7.38 -9.77 19.44
CA ARG A 243 -6.58 -10.88 19.98
C ARG A 243 -5.09 -10.53 20.01
N ASP A 244 -4.39 -11.06 21.00
CA ASP A 244 -2.95 -10.94 21.19
C ASP A 244 -2.16 -12.17 20.69
N PHE A 245 -2.85 -13.12 20.03
CA PHE A 245 -2.28 -14.28 19.38
C PHE A 245 -2.90 -14.53 18.01
N VAL A 246 -2.13 -15.15 17.12
CA VAL A 246 -2.56 -15.50 15.76
C VAL A 246 -3.18 -16.91 15.75
N ALA A 247 -4.37 -17.02 15.15
CA ALA A 247 -5.02 -18.28 14.85
C ALA A 247 -4.84 -18.65 13.35
N PRO A 248 -4.98 -19.94 12.97
CA PRO A 248 -4.95 -20.36 11.56
C PRO A 248 -5.97 -19.59 10.69
N ASP A 249 -7.14 -19.24 11.25
CA ASP A 249 -8.17 -18.47 10.55
C ASP A 249 -7.69 -17.06 10.14
N ASP A 250 -6.78 -16.45 10.92
CA ASP A 250 -6.18 -15.17 10.56
C ASP A 250 -5.28 -15.27 9.33
N VAL A 251 -4.50 -16.37 9.27
CA VAL A 251 -3.67 -16.66 8.09
C VAL A 251 -4.54 -16.87 6.87
N GLN A 252 -5.61 -17.68 7.00
CA GLN A 252 -6.53 -17.95 5.88
C GLN A 252 -7.28 -16.71 5.41
N ALA A 253 -7.63 -15.81 6.33
CA ALA A 253 -8.35 -14.56 6.00
C ALA A 253 -7.51 -13.60 5.15
N VAL A 254 -6.18 -13.60 5.30
CA VAL A 254 -5.28 -12.66 4.59
C VAL A 254 -4.54 -13.32 3.42
N LEU A 255 -4.49 -14.65 3.38
CA LEU A 255 -3.76 -15.41 2.36
C LEU A 255 -4.09 -15.00 0.92
N PRO A 256 -5.37 -14.85 0.51
CA PRO A 256 -5.71 -14.50 -0.87
C PRO A 256 -5.24 -13.12 -1.32
N GLN A 257 -4.91 -12.22 -0.39
CA GLN A 257 -4.46 -10.86 -0.69
C GLN A 257 -2.94 -10.72 -0.65
N VAL A 258 -2.24 -11.67 -0.02
CA VAL A 258 -0.77 -11.66 0.12
C VAL A 258 -0.09 -12.45 -0.98
N ILE A 259 -0.83 -13.35 -1.65
CA ILE A 259 -0.31 -14.26 -2.69
C ILE A 259 -0.76 -13.85 -4.07
#